data_59c0dbb590746bf2cb4611aa33e7e836
#
_entry.id   59c0dbb590746bf2cb4611aa33e7e836
#
_cell.length_a   1.000
_cell.length_b   1.000
_cell.length_c   1.000
_cell.angle_alpha   90.00
_cell.angle_beta   90.00
_cell.angle_gamma   90.00
#
_symmetry.space_group_name_H-M   'P 1'
#
loop_
_entity.id
_entity.type
_entity.pdbx_description
1 polymer ?
#
loop_
_entity_poly.entity_id
_entity_poly.type
_entity_poly.pdbx_seq_one_letter_code
_entity_poly.pdbx_strand_id
1 'polypeptide(L)'
;MSAVDDLPPLRDVIRRHDLRAKKSLGQNFLLDLNLTARIARAAGPFEGVDVVEIGPGPGGLTRALLAQGARRVIAVERDDRAIGALEEIAGRYPGRLEIVAGDAVGFDPRPLLGHAPARIVANLPYNIASALLVSWLTTEPWPPWYDRLVLTFQREVAERIVALPGSKSYGRLSVLAGWRSEARILFDIAGSAFVPPPKVTSSVVSLVPRASPLACERGALERVTAAAFGQRRKMLRQSLKVLGRDPLPLLTAAGIEPTARAEAIPVEGFVALARALSTANG
;
A
#
# COMPACT_ATOMS: atom_id res chain seq x y z
N MET A 1 5.45 -19.64 -24.86
CA MET A 1 5.31 -18.50 -23.92
C MET A 1 4.95 -17.29 -24.77
N SER A 2 3.73 -16.78 -24.68
CA SER A 2 3.39 -15.53 -25.38
C SER A 2 4.17 -14.42 -24.72
N ALA A 3 4.98 -13.68 -25.47
CA ALA A 3 5.62 -12.46 -24.99
C ALA A 3 4.51 -11.48 -24.53
N VAL A 4 4.71 -10.81 -23.40
CA VAL A 4 3.78 -9.77 -22.92
C VAL A 4 3.66 -8.66 -23.95
N ASP A 5 4.73 -8.40 -24.67
CA ASP A 5 4.86 -7.49 -25.80
C ASP A 5 6.10 -7.87 -26.64
N ASP A 6 6.43 -7.08 -27.66
CA ASP A 6 7.59 -7.23 -28.54
C ASP A 6 8.82 -6.41 -28.07
N LEU A 7 8.81 -5.86 -26.86
CA LEU A 7 9.92 -5.12 -26.30
C LEU A 7 11.07 -6.04 -25.83
N PRO A 8 12.32 -5.54 -25.76
CA PRO A 8 13.47 -6.30 -25.34
C PRO A 8 13.30 -6.95 -23.95
N PRO A 9 13.98 -8.08 -23.67
CA PRO A 9 14.01 -8.67 -22.34
C PRO A 9 14.50 -7.67 -21.28
N LEU A 10 13.89 -7.67 -20.09
CA LEU A 10 14.24 -6.70 -19.02
C LEU A 10 15.72 -6.72 -18.63
N ARG A 11 16.39 -7.89 -18.72
CA ARG A 11 17.83 -7.99 -18.47
C ARG A 11 18.66 -7.17 -19.46
N ASP A 12 18.24 -7.10 -20.71
CA ASP A 12 18.90 -6.33 -21.75
C ASP A 12 18.63 -4.83 -21.57
N VAL A 13 17.42 -4.45 -21.19
CA VAL A 13 17.06 -3.09 -20.80
C VAL A 13 17.93 -2.61 -19.62
N ILE A 14 18.01 -3.40 -18.54
CA ILE A 14 18.83 -3.09 -17.36
C ILE A 14 20.30 -2.86 -17.76
N ARG A 15 20.86 -3.70 -18.64
CA ARG A 15 22.24 -3.58 -19.11
C ARG A 15 22.44 -2.33 -19.94
N ARG A 16 21.51 -2.03 -20.86
CA ARG A 16 21.59 -0.88 -21.78
C ARG A 16 21.54 0.46 -21.03
N HIS A 17 20.68 0.55 -20.02
CA HIS A 17 20.45 1.77 -19.23
C HIS A 17 21.27 1.82 -17.93
N ASP A 18 22.19 0.88 -17.71
CA ASP A 18 22.95 0.71 -16.45
C ASP A 18 22.10 0.75 -15.17
N LEU A 19 20.94 0.09 -15.23
CA LEU A 19 19.94 0.05 -14.16
C LEU A 19 20.29 -0.98 -13.07
N ARG A 20 21.54 -1.02 -12.62
CA ARG A 20 21.89 -1.86 -11.47
C ARG A 20 21.16 -1.37 -10.23
N ALA A 21 20.50 -2.31 -9.52
CA ALA A 21 19.74 -2.00 -8.33
C ALA A 21 20.60 -1.28 -7.27
N LYS A 22 20.11 -0.15 -6.77
CA LYS A 22 20.75 0.63 -5.71
C LYS A 22 20.11 0.31 -4.36
N LYS A 23 20.92 -0.13 -3.37
CA LYS A 23 20.46 -0.37 -2.00
C LYS A 23 19.87 0.87 -1.35
N SER A 24 20.44 2.05 -1.63
CA SER A 24 19.95 3.35 -1.12
C SER A 24 18.53 3.68 -1.57
N LEU A 25 18.10 3.11 -2.70
CA LEU A 25 16.73 3.26 -3.23
C LEU A 25 15.81 2.08 -2.85
N GLY A 26 16.32 1.07 -2.13
CA GLY A 26 15.54 -0.11 -1.75
C GLY A 26 15.09 -0.97 -2.94
N GLN A 27 15.80 -0.89 -4.08
CA GLN A 27 15.40 -1.52 -5.33
C GLN A 27 15.57 -3.05 -5.30
N ASN A 28 14.52 -3.76 -5.70
CA ASN A 28 14.48 -5.20 -5.98
C ASN A 28 13.59 -5.39 -7.20
N PHE A 29 14.17 -5.63 -8.37
CA PHE A 29 13.44 -5.70 -9.63
C PHE A 29 12.84 -7.07 -9.86
N LEU A 30 11.58 -7.11 -10.29
CA LEU A 30 10.92 -8.30 -10.81
C LEU A 30 11.21 -8.41 -12.31
N LEU A 31 11.97 -9.45 -12.71
CA LEU A 31 12.36 -9.63 -14.11
C LEU A 31 11.50 -10.69 -14.84
N ASP A 32 10.75 -11.48 -14.11
CA ASP A 32 9.82 -12.47 -14.67
C ASP A 32 8.53 -11.78 -15.13
N LEU A 33 8.36 -11.67 -16.45
CA LEU A 33 7.19 -11.04 -17.06
C LEU A 33 5.89 -11.84 -16.82
N ASN A 34 5.96 -13.16 -16.57
CA ASN A 34 4.76 -13.92 -16.19
C ASN A 34 4.29 -13.52 -14.79
N LEU A 35 5.23 -13.25 -13.90
CA LEU A 35 4.92 -12.82 -12.53
C LEU A 35 4.37 -11.38 -12.52
N THR A 36 4.96 -10.45 -13.26
CA THR A 36 4.41 -9.09 -13.38
C THR A 36 3.04 -9.10 -14.05
N ALA A 37 2.83 -9.96 -15.08
CA ALA A 37 1.52 -10.17 -15.68
C ALA A 37 0.50 -10.76 -14.68
N ARG A 38 0.93 -11.63 -13.75
CA ARG A 38 0.08 -12.15 -12.67
C ARG A 38 -0.35 -11.05 -11.72
N ILE A 39 0.56 -10.14 -11.34
CA ILE A 39 0.25 -8.97 -10.51
C ILE A 39 -0.75 -8.07 -11.25
N ALA A 40 -0.50 -7.75 -12.52
CA ALA A 40 -1.39 -6.92 -13.32
C ALA A 40 -2.80 -7.54 -13.41
N ARG A 41 -2.91 -8.83 -13.76
CA ARG A 41 -4.21 -9.52 -13.79
C ARG A 41 -4.96 -9.46 -12.46
N ALA A 42 -4.24 -9.57 -11.34
CA ALA A 42 -4.84 -9.49 -10.01
C ALA A 42 -5.40 -8.09 -9.68
N ALA A 43 -4.90 -7.07 -10.36
CA ALA A 43 -5.39 -5.68 -10.24
C ALA A 43 -6.49 -5.32 -11.26
N GLY A 44 -6.72 -6.17 -12.30
CA GLY A 44 -7.72 -5.95 -13.34
C GLY A 44 -9.17 -6.15 -12.87
N PRO A 45 -10.15 -6.04 -13.79
CA PRO A 45 -10.00 -5.59 -15.18
C PRO A 45 -9.64 -4.10 -15.28
N PHE A 46 -9.03 -3.67 -16.41
CA PHE A 46 -8.51 -2.31 -16.56
C PHE A 46 -9.27 -1.46 -17.60
N GLU A 47 -10.37 -1.96 -18.14
CA GLU A 47 -11.14 -1.21 -19.13
C GLU A 47 -11.56 0.17 -18.57
N GLY A 48 -11.11 1.22 -19.23
CA GLY A 48 -11.35 2.60 -18.80
C GLY A 48 -10.60 3.06 -17.54
N VAL A 49 -9.72 2.25 -16.97
CA VAL A 49 -9.03 2.51 -15.69
C VAL A 49 -7.64 3.11 -15.91
N ASP A 50 -7.32 4.18 -15.20
CA ASP A 50 -5.96 4.68 -15.06
C ASP A 50 -5.22 3.94 -13.94
N VAL A 51 -3.92 3.74 -14.12
CA VAL A 51 -3.07 3.12 -13.10
C VAL A 51 -1.98 4.09 -12.69
N VAL A 52 -1.80 4.27 -11.40
CA VAL A 52 -0.62 4.93 -10.84
C VAL A 52 0.35 3.84 -10.38
N GLU A 53 1.51 3.80 -11.00
CA GLU A 53 2.60 2.88 -10.64
C GLU A 53 3.71 3.64 -9.95
N ILE A 54 4.14 3.15 -8.79
CA ILE A 54 5.23 3.74 -8.03
C ILE A 54 6.47 2.86 -8.16
N GLY A 55 7.58 3.47 -8.59
CA GLY A 55 8.86 2.79 -8.75
C GLY A 55 8.83 1.74 -9.85
N PRO A 56 8.48 2.08 -11.10
CA PRO A 56 8.41 1.14 -12.21
C PRO A 56 9.77 0.48 -12.51
N GLY A 57 10.90 1.14 -12.17
CA GLY A 57 12.23 0.66 -12.46
C GLY A 57 12.42 0.38 -13.96
N PRO A 58 12.85 -0.86 -14.34
CA PRO A 58 13.04 -1.21 -15.75
C PRO A 58 11.70 -1.44 -16.51
N GLY A 59 10.54 -1.17 -15.89
CA GLY A 59 9.24 -1.17 -16.54
C GLY A 59 8.56 -2.54 -16.69
N GLY A 60 9.01 -3.55 -15.93
CA GLY A 60 8.42 -4.89 -16.06
C GLY A 60 6.94 -4.96 -15.71
N LEU A 61 6.52 -4.30 -14.64
CA LEU A 61 5.11 -4.22 -14.26
C LEU A 61 4.36 -3.22 -15.14
N THR A 62 4.97 -2.08 -15.50
CA THR A 62 4.44 -1.10 -16.46
C THR A 62 3.98 -1.77 -17.76
N ARG A 63 4.87 -2.60 -18.37
CA ARG A 63 4.57 -3.37 -19.59
C ARG A 63 3.37 -4.29 -19.38
N ALA A 64 3.33 -4.98 -18.26
CA ALA A 64 2.23 -5.89 -17.94
C ALA A 64 0.89 -5.15 -17.78
N LEU A 65 0.87 -3.99 -17.12
CA LEU A 65 -0.32 -3.16 -16.94
C LEU A 65 -0.86 -2.65 -18.28
N LEU A 66 0.02 -2.13 -19.13
CA LEU A 66 -0.34 -1.66 -20.49
C LEU A 66 -0.86 -2.80 -21.38
N ALA A 67 -0.20 -3.96 -21.34
CA ALA A 67 -0.63 -5.15 -22.10
C ALA A 67 -1.95 -5.74 -21.59
N GLN A 68 -2.26 -5.62 -20.30
CA GLN A 68 -3.55 -6.03 -19.72
C GLN A 68 -4.67 -4.99 -19.92
N GLY A 69 -4.43 -3.92 -20.68
CA GLY A 69 -5.47 -2.99 -21.11
C GLY A 69 -5.67 -1.78 -20.19
N ALA A 70 -4.73 -1.44 -19.29
CA ALA A 70 -4.79 -0.18 -18.57
C ALA A 70 -5.00 0.99 -19.55
N ARG A 71 -5.99 1.85 -19.30
CA ARG A 71 -6.27 2.99 -20.18
C ARG A 71 -5.02 3.86 -20.31
N ARG A 72 -4.40 4.15 -19.18
CA ARG A 72 -3.15 4.90 -19.04
C ARG A 72 -2.41 4.43 -17.78
N VAL A 73 -1.09 4.44 -17.82
CA VAL A 73 -0.23 4.26 -16.65
C VAL A 73 0.50 5.57 -16.38
N ILE A 74 0.38 6.09 -15.16
CA ILE A 74 1.16 7.21 -14.63
C ILE A 74 2.25 6.59 -13.77
N ALA A 75 3.49 6.57 -14.29
CA ALA A 75 4.64 5.92 -13.68
C ALA A 75 5.51 6.95 -12.97
N VAL A 76 5.57 6.88 -11.63
CA VAL A 76 6.36 7.80 -10.79
C VAL A 76 7.69 7.14 -10.45
N GLU A 77 8.80 7.67 -10.98
CA GLU A 77 10.13 7.10 -10.80
C GLU A 77 11.13 8.14 -10.29
N ARG A 78 11.87 7.76 -9.26
CA ARG A 78 12.90 8.61 -8.65
C ARG A 78 14.29 8.40 -9.25
N ASP A 79 14.54 7.25 -9.86
CA ASP A 79 15.83 6.91 -10.47
C ASP A 79 15.86 7.39 -11.94
N ASP A 80 16.50 8.53 -12.19
CA ASP A 80 16.58 9.14 -13.53
C ASP A 80 17.12 8.18 -14.59
N ARG A 81 17.93 7.17 -14.20
CA ARG A 81 18.45 6.16 -15.12
C ARG A 81 17.34 5.28 -15.71
N ALA A 82 16.21 5.14 -15.01
CA ALA A 82 15.08 4.34 -15.47
C ALA A 82 14.22 5.08 -16.50
N ILE A 83 14.31 6.41 -16.58
CA ILE A 83 13.48 7.24 -17.46
C ILE A 83 13.64 6.81 -18.92
N GLY A 84 14.87 6.64 -19.41
CA GLY A 84 15.09 6.20 -20.80
C GLY A 84 14.50 4.81 -21.10
N ALA A 85 14.49 3.88 -20.14
CA ALA A 85 13.84 2.58 -20.30
C ALA A 85 12.30 2.73 -20.37
N LEU A 86 11.72 3.63 -19.61
CA LEU A 86 10.28 3.91 -19.63
C LEU A 86 9.88 4.63 -20.91
N GLU A 87 10.73 5.49 -21.47
CA GLU A 87 10.51 6.15 -22.75
C GLU A 87 10.46 5.15 -23.91
N GLU A 88 11.29 4.09 -23.91
CA GLU A 88 11.17 3.00 -24.88
C GLU A 88 9.79 2.33 -24.80
N ILE A 89 9.26 2.13 -23.58
CA ILE A 89 7.92 1.58 -23.39
C ILE A 89 6.85 2.57 -23.87
N ALA A 90 7.00 3.86 -23.56
CA ALA A 90 6.06 4.91 -24.01
C ALA A 90 5.98 4.97 -25.54
N GLY A 91 7.11 4.80 -26.24
CA GLY A 91 7.15 4.71 -27.70
C GLY A 91 6.35 3.53 -28.26
N ARG A 92 6.32 2.40 -27.55
CA ARG A 92 5.52 1.20 -27.93
C ARG A 92 4.03 1.37 -27.63
N TYR A 93 3.68 2.19 -26.62
CA TYR A 93 2.31 2.45 -26.18
C TYR A 93 1.98 3.96 -26.21
N PRO A 94 1.94 4.58 -27.41
CA PRO A 94 1.82 6.03 -27.55
C PRO A 94 0.58 6.57 -26.83
N GLY A 95 0.78 7.61 -26.01
CA GLY A 95 -0.27 8.26 -25.24
C GLY A 95 -0.81 7.48 -24.04
N ARG A 96 -0.27 6.27 -23.76
CA ARG A 96 -0.75 5.42 -22.66
C ARG A 96 0.20 5.32 -21.48
N LEU A 97 1.41 5.82 -21.59
CA LEU A 97 2.38 5.91 -20.47
C LEU A 97 2.77 7.36 -20.25
N GLU A 98 2.51 7.86 -19.06
CA GLU A 98 2.96 9.16 -18.58
C GLU A 98 4.05 8.94 -17.53
N ILE A 99 5.23 9.49 -17.76
CA ILE A 99 6.40 9.31 -16.91
C ILE A 99 6.58 10.57 -16.06
N VAL A 100 6.57 10.38 -14.74
CA VAL A 100 6.78 11.44 -13.76
C VAL A 100 8.09 11.17 -13.03
N ALA A 101 9.13 11.97 -13.34
CA ALA A 101 10.37 11.93 -12.60
C ALA A 101 10.20 12.60 -11.23
N GLY A 102 10.37 11.85 -10.13
CA GLY A 102 10.22 12.39 -8.78
C GLY A 102 10.06 11.37 -7.68
N ASP A 103 9.97 11.88 -6.45
CA ASP A 103 9.73 11.06 -5.26
C ASP A 103 8.23 10.81 -5.06
N ALA A 104 7.87 9.55 -4.86
CA ALA A 104 6.48 9.16 -4.58
C ALA A 104 5.99 9.63 -3.20
N VAL A 105 6.92 9.92 -2.28
CA VAL A 105 6.55 10.47 -0.97
C VAL A 105 6.11 11.93 -1.12
N GLY A 106 4.84 12.19 -0.86
CA GLY A 106 4.23 13.51 -1.05
C GLY A 106 3.75 13.80 -2.48
N PHE A 107 3.93 12.87 -3.42
CA PHE A 107 3.37 13.03 -4.76
C PHE A 107 1.85 12.90 -4.76
N ASP A 108 1.18 13.87 -5.38
CA ASP A 108 -0.27 13.85 -5.58
C ASP A 108 -0.59 13.61 -7.06
N PRO A 109 -1.12 12.46 -7.43
CA PRO A 109 -1.45 12.16 -8.83
C PRO A 109 -2.76 12.81 -9.30
N ARG A 110 -3.60 13.36 -8.40
CA ARG A 110 -4.93 13.89 -8.72
C ARG A 110 -4.93 14.93 -9.85
N PRO A 111 -3.96 15.84 -9.96
CA PRO A 111 -3.91 16.78 -11.09
C PRO A 111 -3.73 16.12 -12.46
N LEU A 112 -3.14 14.91 -12.49
CA LEU A 112 -2.91 14.13 -13.72
C LEU A 112 -4.09 13.19 -14.02
N LEU A 113 -4.90 12.84 -13.02
CA LEU A 113 -6.06 11.98 -13.16
C LEU A 113 -7.24 12.80 -13.70
N GLY A 114 -7.93 12.24 -14.69
CA GLY A 114 -9.20 12.78 -15.15
C GLY A 114 -10.38 12.25 -14.32
N HIS A 115 -11.52 12.05 -14.98
CA HIS A 115 -12.72 11.46 -14.34
C HIS A 115 -12.74 9.92 -14.37
N ALA A 116 -11.72 9.27 -14.93
CA ALA A 116 -11.64 7.82 -15.00
C ALA A 116 -11.37 7.21 -13.62
N PRO A 117 -11.88 6.00 -13.35
CA PRO A 117 -11.44 5.23 -12.18
C PRO A 117 -9.93 5.08 -12.17
N ALA A 118 -9.32 5.13 -10.99
CA ALA A 118 -7.88 4.99 -10.86
C ALA A 118 -7.52 3.89 -9.84
N ARG A 119 -6.38 3.22 -10.08
CA ARG A 119 -5.81 2.19 -9.20
C ARG A 119 -4.35 2.45 -8.94
N ILE A 120 -3.87 2.06 -7.77
CA ILE A 120 -2.44 2.04 -7.49
C ILE A 120 -1.96 0.60 -7.58
N VAL A 121 -1.03 0.33 -8.49
CA VAL A 121 -0.44 -1.01 -8.67
C VAL A 121 1.07 -0.85 -8.67
N ALA A 122 1.75 -1.43 -7.69
CA ALA A 122 3.18 -1.20 -7.55
C ALA A 122 3.94 -2.36 -6.90
N ASN A 123 5.16 -2.59 -7.37
CA ASN A 123 6.16 -3.36 -6.67
C ASN A 123 7.02 -2.41 -5.82
N LEU A 124 6.52 -2.04 -4.63
CA LEU A 124 7.07 -0.97 -3.82
C LEU A 124 8.48 -1.26 -3.26
N PRO A 125 9.38 -0.27 -3.23
CA PRO A 125 10.57 -0.32 -2.40
C PRO A 125 10.18 -0.49 -0.92
N TYR A 126 10.75 -1.51 -0.24
CA TYR A 126 10.29 -1.90 1.12
C TYR A 126 10.45 -0.80 2.16
N ASN A 127 11.46 0.06 2.01
CA ASN A 127 11.76 1.14 2.96
C ASN A 127 10.68 2.23 3.01
N ILE A 128 9.90 2.42 1.93
CA ILE A 128 8.84 3.43 1.86
C ILE A 128 7.43 2.82 1.79
N ALA A 129 7.32 1.51 1.56
CA ALA A 129 6.05 0.84 1.28
C ALA A 129 4.98 1.08 2.37
N SER A 130 5.34 0.95 3.66
CA SER A 130 4.40 1.18 4.75
C SER A 130 4.00 2.65 4.89
N ALA A 131 4.93 3.58 4.67
CA ALA A 131 4.64 5.02 4.74
C ALA A 131 3.68 5.44 3.62
N LEU A 132 3.90 4.96 2.39
CA LEU A 132 3.00 5.19 1.26
C LEU A 132 1.61 4.59 1.53
N LEU A 133 1.53 3.35 2.01
CA LEU A 133 0.24 2.75 2.35
C LEU A 133 -0.51 3.58 3.38
N VAL A 134 0.16 4.02 4.46
CA VAL A 134 -0.46 4.87 5.48
C VAL A 134 -0.95 6.18 4.86
N SER A 135 -0.17 6.86 4.03
CA SER A 135 -0.58 8.10 3.38
C SER A 135 -1.83 7.92 2.51
N TRP A 136 -1.90 6.83 1.75
CA TRP A 136 -3.09 6.53 0.93
C TRP A 136 -4.32 6.20 1.77
N LEU A 137 -4.18 5.40 2.83
CA LEU A 137 -5.29 5.07 3.74
C LEU A 137 -5.75 6.26 4.60
N THR A 138 -4.94 7.30 4.71
CA THR A 138 -5.26 8.52 5.46
C THR A 138 -5.56 9.73 4.57
N THR A 139 -5.68 9.53 3.25
CA THR A 139 -6.04 10.61 2.33
C THR A 139 -7.43 11.17 2.64
N GLU A 140 -7.61 12.48 2.39
CA GLU A 140 -8.89 13.16 2.52
C GLU A 140 -9.12 14.00 1.24
N PRO A 141 -10.39 14.19 0.82
CA PRO A 141 -11.61 13.61 1.40
C PRO A 141 -11.71 12.10 1.15
N TRP A 142 -12.57 11.43 1.93
CA TRP A 142 -12.91 10.02 1.72
C TRP A 142 -14.31 9.90 1.10
N PRO A 143 -14.58 8.98 0.13
CA PRO A 143 -13.68 7.96 -0.41
C PRO A 143 -12.49 8.53 -1.20
N PRO A 144 -11.39 7.77 -1.30
CA PRO A 144 -10.18 8.23 -1.98
C PRO A 144 -10.36 8.27 -3.50
N TRP A 145 -9.40 8.89 -4.19
CA TRP A 145 -9.37 8.99 -5.65
C TRP A 145 -9.10 7.65 -6.37
N TYR A 146 -8.75 6.61 -5.65
CA TYR A 146 -8.50 5.27 -6.20
C TYR A 146 -9.56 4.27 -5.73
N ASP A 147 -9.87 3.27 -6.57
CA ASP A 147 -10.83 2.21 -6.27
C ASP A 147 -10.15 0.93 -5.74
N ARG A 148 -8.81 0.79 -5.91
CA ARG A 148 -8.06 -0.38 -5.48
C ARG A 148 -6.57 -0.10 -5.37
N LEU A 149 -5.93 -0.74 -4.40
CA LEU A 149 -4.48 -0.87 -4.30
C LEU A 149 -4.10 -2.34 -4.51
N VAL A 150 -3.07 -2.61 -5.35
CA VAL A 150 -2.44 -3.93 -5.45
C VAL A 150 -0.93 -3.73 -5.34
N LEU A 151 -0.39 -4.10 -4.19
CA LEU A 151 0.93 -3.69 -3.77
C LEU A 151 1.75 -4.88 -3.28
N THR A 152 3.06 -4.85 -3.52
CA THR A 152 3.99 -5.83 -2.92
C THR A 152 4.53 -5.33 -1.59
N PHE A 153 4.56 -6.21 -0.60
CA PHE A 153 5.17 -5.98 0.71
C PHE A 153 6.05 -7.17 1.10
N GLN A 154 6.98 -6.98 2.03
CA GLN A 154 7.53 -8.10 2.76
C GLN A 154 6.41 -8.87 3.46
N ARG A 155 6.52 -10.21 3.51
CA ARG A 155 5.44 -11.07 4.05
C ARG A 155 5.00 -10.66 5.45
N GLU A 156 5.93 -10.34 6.33
CA GLU A 156 5.62 -9.87 7.68
C GLU A 156 4.76 -8.61 7.68
N VAL A 157 5.02 -7.66 6.77
CA VAL A 157 4.22 -6.43 6.63
C VAL A 157 2.85 -6.75 6.06
N ALA A 158 2.77 -7.61 5.05
CA ALA A 158 1.50 -8.07 4.48
C ALA A 158 0.61 -8.75 5.55
N GLU A 159 1.19 -9.63 6.37
CA GLU A 159 0.50 -10.27 7.48
C GLU A 159 -0.02 -9.26 8.51
N ARG A 160 0.73 -8.18 8.78
CA ARG A 160 0.26 -7.10 9.65
C ARG A 160 -0.89 -6.29 9.04
N ILE A 161 -0.90 -6.09 7.72
CA ILE A 161 -1.97 -5.36 7.04
C ILE A 161 -3.30 -6.11 7.16
N VAL A 162 -3.29 -7.44 6.97
CA VAL A 162 -4.50 -8.27 6.93
C VAL A 162 -4.83 -8.95 8.26
N ALA A 163 -4.05 -8.68 9.30
CA ALA A 163 -4.19 -9.37 10.59
C ALA A 163 -5.55 -9.11 11.24
N LEU A 164 -6.13 -10.16 11.81
CA LEU A 164 -7.38 -10.10 12.57
C LEU A 164 -7.12 -9.95 14.08
N PRO A 165 -8.07 -9.40 14.84
CA PRO A 165 -7.99 -9.36 16.31
C PRO A 165 -7.62 -10.71 16.90
N GLY A 166 -6.82 -10.72 17.96
CA GLY A 166 -6.31 -11.92 18.62
C GLY A 166 -5.06 -12.53 17.97
N SER A 167 -4.69 -12.15 16.76
CA SER A 167 -3.49 -12.66 16.11
C SER A 167 -2.21 -11.92 16.56
N LYS A 168 -1.06 -12.62 16.47
CA LYS A 168 0.25 -12.06 16.83
C LYS A 168 0.62 -10.83 16.00
N SER A 169 0.22 -10.77 14.73
CA SER A 169 0.55 -9.69 13.80
C SER A 169 -0.39 -8.50 13.90
N TYR A 170 -1.52 -8.62 14.63
CA TYR A 170 -2.49 -7.54 14.77
C TYR A 170 -1.91 -6.32 15.48
N GLY A 171 -2.13 -5.13 14.91
CA GLY A 171 -1.55 -3.91 15.42
C GLY A 171 -2.13 -2.64 14.76
N ARG A 172 -1.45 -1.52 14.94
CA ARG A 172 -1.89 -0.21 14.41
C ARG A 172 -2.20 -0.24 12.91
N LEU A 173 -1.33 -0.89 12.12
CA LEU A 173 -1.51 -1.00 10.68
C LEU A 173 -2.74 -1.83 10.30
N SER A 174 -3.01 -2.90 11.06
CA SER A 174 -4.21 -3.74 10.89
C SER A 174 -5.48 -2.93 11.14
N VAL A 175 -5.49 -2.15 12.23
CA VAL A 175 -6.64 -1.29 12.57
C VAL A 175 -6.89 -0.25 11.49
N LEU A 176 -5.85 0.45 11.03
CA LEU A 176 -5.97 1.45 9.97
C LEU A 176 -6.46 0.82 8.65
N ALA A 177 -5.85 -0.28 8.24
CA ALA A 177 -6.24 -0.99 7.02
C ALA A 177 -7.67 -1.51 7.09
N GLY A 178 -8.06 -2.16 8.19
CA GLY A 178 -9.40 -2.68 8.40
C GLY A 178 -10.47 -1.60 8.55
N TRP A 179 -10.11 -0.43 9.07
CA TRP A 179 -11.01 0.73 9.14
C TRP A 179 -11.33 1.29 7.76
N ARG A 180 -10.31 1.49 6.92
CA ARG A 180 -10.44 2.17 5.63
C ARG A 180 -10.66 1.24 4.43
N SER A 181 -10.31 -0.04 4.53
CA SER A 181 -10.34 -0.96 3.39
C SER A 181 -10.69 -2.39 3.76
N GLU A 182 -10.93 -3.19 2.72
CA GLU A 182 -10.92 -4.64 2.77
C GLU A 182 -9.62 -5.14 2.19
N ALA A 183 -8.75 -5.63 3.06
CA ALA A 183 -7.40 -6.07 2.69
C ALA A 183 -7.30 -7.59 2.64
N ARG A 184 -6.61 -8.14 1.64
CA ARG A 184 -6.31 -9.57 1.53
C ARG A 184 -4.96 -9.82 0.86
N ILE A 185 -4.24 -10.84 1.31
CA ILE A 185 -3.08 -11.38 0.60
C ILE A 185 -3.60 -12.19 -0.59
N LEU A 186 -3.06 -11.91 -1.78
CA LEU A 186 -3.44 -12.60 -3.01
C LEU A 186 -2.54 -13.80 -3.27
N PHE A 187 -1.23 -13.62 -3.17
CA PHE A 187 -0.22 -14.66 -3.31
C PHE A 187 1.15 -14.18 -2.84
N ASP A 188 2.04 -15.15 -2.61
CA ASP A 188 3.42 -14.90 -2.23
C ASP A 188 4.34 -14.91 -3.46
N ILE A 189 5.47 -14.19 -3.32
CA ILE A 189 6.56 -14.12 -4.30
C ILE A 189 7.85 -14.51 -3.58
N ALA A 190 8.50 -15.57 -4.05
CA ALA A 190 9.79 -15.99 -3.52
C ALA A 190 10.86 -14.92 -3.74
N GLY A 191 11.78 -14.76 -2.78
CA GLY A 191 12.88 -13.80 -2.90
C GLY A 191 13.73 -14.02 -4.16
N SER A 192 13.86 -15.26 -4.63
CA SER A 192 14.61 -15.61 -5.86
C SER A 192 14.02 -15.03 -7.15
N ALA A 193 12.77 -14.56 -7.13
CA ALA A 193 12.14 -13.89 -8.28
C ALA A 193 12.63 -12.44 -8.48
N PHE A 194 13.32 -11.89 -7.50
CA PHE A 194 13.82 -10.51 -7.53
C PHE A 194 15.32 -10.44 -7.85
N VAL A 195 15.74 -9.32 -8.40
CA VAL A 195 17.16 -9.00 -8.63
C VAL A 195 17.46 -7.61 -8.05
N PRO A 196 18.34 -7.53 -7.01
CA PRO A 196 18.90 -8.63 -6.22
C PRO A 196 17.81 -9.33 -5.38
N PRO A 197 18.01 -10.59 -4.98
CA PRO A 197 17.04 -11.29 -4.16
C PRO A 197 16.99 -10.72 -2.74
N PRO A 198 15.81 -10.34 -2.21
CA PRO A 198 15.64 -10.00 -0.81
C PRO A 198 15.81 -11.24 0.08
N LYS A 199 16.15 -11.03 1.34
CA LYS A 199 16.31 -12.12 2.33
C LYS A 199 14.98 -12.75 2.79
N VAL A 200 13.86 -12.15 2.42
CA VAL A 200 12.51 -12.51 2.88
C VAL A 200 11.57 -12.70 1.70
N THR A 201 10.54 -13.51 1.88
CA THR A 201 9.43 -13.65 0.96
C THR A 201 8.64 -12.35 0.89
N SER A 202 8.12 -12.03 -0.28
CA SER A 202 7.17 -10.93 -0.49
C SER A 202 5.76 -11.47 -0.68
N SER A 203 4.77 -10.63 -0.42
CA SER A 203 3.37 -10.96 -0.68
C SER A 203 2.71 -9.82 -1.44
N VAL A 204 1.85 -10.16 -2.37
CA VAL A 204 0.97 -9.21 -3.07
C VAL A 204 -0.31 -9.06 -2.27
N VAL A 205 -0.62 -7.82 -1.89
CA VAL A 205 -1.81 -7.47 -1.11
C VAL A 205 -2.74 -6.63 -1.95
N SER A 206 -4.02 -6.98 -1.95
CA SER A 206 -5.09 -6.15 -2.50
C SER A 206 -5.81 -5.45 -1.35
N LEU A 207 -6.02 -4.13 -1.50
CA LEU A 207 -6.86 -3.35 -0.60
C LEU A 207 -7.94 -2.63 -1.43
N VAL A 208 -9.20 -2.82 -1.07
CA VAL A 208 -10.34 -2.14 -1.68
C VAL A 208 -10.90 -1.14 -0.66
N PRO A 209 -10.92 0.16 -0.96
CA PRO A 209 -11.46 1.16 -0.04
C PRO A 209 -12.91 0.89 0.32
N ARG A 210 -13.25 1.01 1.61
CA ARG A 210 -14.65 1.00 2.04
C ARG A 210 -15.30 2.32 1.61
N ALA A 211 -16.46 2.25 0.96
CA ALA A 211 -17.19 3.45 0.55
C ALA A 211 -17.56 4.32 1.77
N SER A 212 -17.98 3.68 2.87
CA SER A 212 -18.40 4.32 4.11
C SER A 212 -17.73 3.66 5.32
N PRO A 213 -16.50 4.01 5.64
CA PRO A 213 -15.85 3.51 6.86
C PRO A 213 -16.58 4.04 8.10
N LEU A 214 -16.43 3.34 9.23
CA LEU A 214 -17.00 3.78 10.49
C LEU A 214 -16.54 5.20 10.82
N ALA A 215 -17.48 6.11 11.05
CA ALA A 215 -17.17 7.52 11.28
C ALA A 215 -16.40 7.69 12.60
N CYS A 216 -15.23 8.30 12.54
CA CYS A 216 -14.48 8.83 13.69
C CYS A 216 -13.43 9.83 13.18
N GLU A 217 -12.94 10.66 14.09
CA GLU A 217 -11.83 11.55 13.79
C GLU A 217 -10.54 10.75 13.66
N ARG A 218 -9.84 10.89 12.52
CA ARG A 218 -8.60 10.17 12.22
C ARG A 218 -7.53 10.35 13.30
N GLY A 219 -7.29 11.60 13.71
CA GLY A 219 -6.27 11.88 14.72
C GLY A 219 -6.58 11.25 16.07
N ALA A 220 -7.86 11.14 16.45
CA ALA A 220 -8.26 10.42 17.65
C ALA A 220 -7.98 8.91 17.52
N LEU A 221 -8.29 8.29 16.38
CA LEU A 221 -7.99 6.88 16.12
C LEU A 221 -6.48 6.61 16.16
N GLU A 222 -5.68 7.49 15.55
CA GLU A 222 -4.22 7.39 15.57
C GLU A 222 -3.67 7.47 17.01
N ARG A 223 -4.16 8.42 17.83
CA ARG A 223 -3.76 8.56 19.24
C ARG A 223 -4.12 7.33 20.06
N VAL A 224 -5.38 6.85 19.95
CA VAL A 224 -5.86 5.69 20.70
C VAL A 224 -5.07 4.45 20.34
N THR A 225 -4.88 4.17 19.05
CA THR A 225 -4.13 3.00 18.59
C THR A 225 -2.65 3.08 18.96
N ALA A 226 -2.03 4.26 18.89
CA ALA A 226 -0.66 4.47 19.34
C ALA A 226 -0.51 4.19 20.83
N ALA A 227 -1.42 4.72 21.67
CA ALA A 227 -1.43 4.48 23.10
C ALA A 227 -1.62 3.00 23.45
N ALA A 228 -2.61 2.35 22.82
CA ALA A 228 -2.96 0.96 23.10
C ALA A 228 -1.82 -0.01 22.70
N PHE A 229 -1.27 0.11 21.48
CA PHE A 229 -0.22 -0.77 20.97
C PHE A 229 1.20 -0.38 21.40
N GLY A 230 1.42 0.84 21.88
CA GLY A 230 2.70 1.28 22.44
C GLY A 230 3.12 0.46 23.68
N GLN A 231 2.16 -0.11 24.40
CA GLN A 231 2.38 -1.01 25.53
C GLN A 231 1.56 -2.30 25.36
N ARG A 232 1.76 -3.00 24.24
CA ARG A 232 0.96 -4.14 23.78
C ARG A 232 0.65 -5.20 24.85
N ARG A 233 1.60 -5.49 25.77
CA ARG A 233 1.43 -6.50 26.84
C ARG A 233 0.61 -6.03 28.02
N LYS A 234 0.34 -4.72 28.13
CA LYS A 234 -0.45 -4.12 29.21
C LYS A 234 -1.95 -4.17 28.90
N MET A 235 -2.76 -4.20 29.97
CA MET A 235 -4.20 -3.98 29.88
C MET A 235 -4.50 -2.57 29.41
N LEU A 236 -5.62 -2.35 28.70
CA LEU A 236 -5.99 -1.03 28.16
C LEU A 236 -6.10 0.06 29.22
N ARG A 237 -6.61 -0.27 30.43
CA ARG A 237 -6.62 0.65 31.58
C ARG A 237 -5.23 1.18 31.97
N GLN A 238 -4.15 0.50 31.54
CA GLN A 238 -2.78 0.94 31.80
C GLN A 238 -2.18 1.63 30.59
N SER A 239 -2.32 1.04 29.39
CA SER A 239 -1.70 1.56 28.18
C SER A 239 -2.31 2.90 27.75
N LEU A 240 -3.61 3.12 27.97
CA LEU A 240 -4.29 4.36 27.60
C LEU A 240 -4.00 5.53 28.55
N LYS A 241 -3.35 5.33 29.71
CA LYS A 241 -2.94 6.43 30.61
C LYS A 241 -2.02 7.45 29.93
N VAL A 242 -1.28 7.04 28.91
CA VAL A 242 -0.42 7.93 28.13
C VAL A 242 -1.21 9.02 27.39
N LEU A 243 -2.53 8.90 27.27
CA LEU A 243 -3.41 9.93 26.74
C LEU A 243 -3.61 11.12 27.69
N GLY A 244 -3.02 11.09 28.91
CA GLY A 244 -3.07 12.20 29.88
C GLY A 244 -4.38 12.31 30.66
N ARG A 245 -5.18 11.22 30.70
CA ARG A 245 -6.48 11.18 31.42
C ARG A 245 -6.77 9.80 31.97
N ASP A 246 -7.79 9.70 32.83
CA ASP A 246 -8.28 8.41 33.29
C ASP A 246 -8.87 7.61 32.12
N PRO A 247 -8.39 6.39 31.84
CA PRO A 247 -8.90 5.55 30.76
C PRO A 247 -10.30 4.96 31.04
N LEU A 248 -10.72 4.85 32.30
CA LEU A 248 -11.94 4.13 32.66
C LEU A 248 -13.20 4.73 32.00
N PRO A 249 -13.43 6.05 32.03
CA PRO A 249 -14.58 6.64 31.34
C PRO A 249 -14.57 6.38 29.82
N LEU A 250 -13.38 6.41 29.18
CA LEU A 250 -13.26 6.14 27.74
C LEU A 250 -13.58 4.69 27.42
N LEU A 251 -13.09 3.76 28.23
CA LEU A 251 -13.33 2.32 28.06
C LEU A 251 -14.80 1.98 28.29
N THR A 252 -15.42 2.56 29.30
CA THR A 252 -16.86 2.39 29.58
C THR A 252 -17.71 2.93 28.42
N ALA A 253 -17.41 4.14 27.93
CA ALA A 253 -18.14 4.73 26.79
C ALA A 253 -17.97 3.94 25.49
N ALA A 254 -16.84 3.24 25.33
CA ALA A 254 -16.58 2.37 24.18
C ALA A 254 -17.11 0.94 24.37
N GLY A 255 -17.64 0.59 25.53
CA GLY A 255 -18.11 -0.78 25.84
C GLY A 255 -16.97 -1.81 25.91
N ILE A 256 -15.78 -1.39 26.34
CA ILE A 256 -14.58 -2.24 26.38
C ILE A 256 -14.17 -2.55 27.79
N GLU A 257 -13.94 -3.83 28.07
CA GLU A 257 -13.42 -4.29 29.36
C GLU A 257 -12.06 -3.67 29.68
N PRO A 258 -11.88 -3.02 30.84
CA PRO A 258 -10.63 -2.34 31.22
C PRO A 258 -9.41 -3.27 31.29
N THR A 259 -9.64 -4.56 31.50
CA THR A 259 -8.61 -5.60 31.59
C THR A 259 -8.23 -6.20 30.24
N ALA A 260 -8.96 -5.88 29.17
CA ALA A 260 -8.62 -6.31 27.81
C ALA A 260 -7.27 -5.74 27.35
N ARG A 261 -6.62 -6.46 26.45
CA ARG A 261 -5.39 -5.99 25.77
C ARG A 261 -5.72 -5.48 24.38
N ALA A 262 -4.88 -4.59 23.85
CA ALA A 262 -5.07 -3.99 22.54
C ALA A 262 -5.28 -5.02 21.42
N GLU A 263 -4.57 -6.14 21.46
CA GLU A 263 -4.66 -7.19 20.44
C GLU A 263 -6.02 -7.89 20.37
N ALA A 264 -6.81 -7.86 21.43
CA ALA A 264 -8.12 -8.48 21.47
C ALA A 264 -9.25 -7.55 20.95
N ILE A 265 -8.97 -6.26 20.75
CA ILE A 265 -9.98 -5.26 20.41
C ILE A 265 -10.17 -5.19 18.89
N PRO A 266 -11.40 -5.38 18.37
CA PRO A 266 -11.68 -5.23 16.96
C PRO A 266 -11.62 -3.76 16.51
N VAL A 267 -11.64 -3.54 15.20
CA VAL A 267 -11.58 -2.20 14.61
C VAL A 267 -12.69 -1.30 15.14
N GLU A 268 -13.89 -1.84 15.27
CA GLU A 268 -15.09 -1.17 15.80
C GLU A 268 -14.87 -0.63 17.22
N GLY A 269 -14.19 -1.41 18.06
CA GLY A 269 -13.84 -1.02 19.43
C GLY A 269 -12.85 0.15 19.45
N PHE A 270 -11.83 0.15 18.57
CA PHE A 270 -10.92 1.28 18.44
C PHE A 270 -11.61 2.52 17.91
N VAL A 271 -12.57 2.38 16.99
CA VAL A 271 -13.40 3.50 16.51
C VAL A 271 -14.26 4.06 17.64
N ALA A 272 -14.87 3.20 18.46
CA ALA A 272 -15.64 3.64 19.63
C ALA A 272 -14.77 4.39 20.66
N LEU A 273 -13.55 3.91 20.93
CA LEU A 273 -12.57 4.62 21.77
C LEU A 273 -12.17 5.98 21.17
N ALA A 274 -11.98 6.05 19.85
CA ALA A 274 -11.65 7.30 19.18
C ALA A 274 -12.78 8.34 19.31
N ARG A 275 -14.04 7.90 19.14
CA ARG A 275 -15.22 8.75 19.34
C ARG A 275 -15.31 9.27 20.78
N ALA A 276 -15.17 8.36 21.76
CA ALA A 276 -15.18 8.73 23.17
C ALA A 276 -14.06 9.74 23.49
N LEU A 277 -12.87 9.59 22.88
CA LEU A 277 -11.76 10.52 23.06
C LEU A 277 -12.09 11.91 22.47
N SER A 278 -12.73 11.99 21.30
CA SER A 278 -13.10 13.25 20.66
C SER A 278 -14.18 14.00 21.44
N THR A 279 -15.23 13.32 21.90
CA THR A 279 -16.32 13.93 22.70
C THR A 279 -15.83 14.46 24.06
N ALA A 280 -14.80 13.86 24.63
CA ALA A 280 -14.24 14.30 25.90
C ALA A 280 -13.27 15.49 25.78
N ASN A 281 -12.99 15.98 24.56
CA ASN A 281 -12.15 17.15 24.28
C ASN A 281 -12.96 18.38 23.82
N GLY A 282 -14.25 18.25 23.57
CA GLY A 282 -15.18 19.34 23.29
C GLY A 282 -15.99 19.68 24.53
#